data_2383f22903c15c77c2ce5531e47de5bc
#
_entry.id   2383f22903c15c77c2ce5531e47de5bc
#
_cell.length_a   1.000
_cell.length_b   1.000
_cell.length_c   1.000
_cell.angle_alpha   90.00
_cell.angle_beta   90.00
_cell.angle_gamma   90.00
#
_symmetry.space_group_name_H-M   'P 1'
#
loop_
_entity.id
_entity.type
_entity.pdbx_description
1 polymer ?
#
loop_
_entity_poly.entity_id
_entity_poly.type
_entity_poly.pdbx_seq_one_letter_code
_entity_poly.pdbx_strand_id
1 'polypeptide(L)'
;MRKHQTDKRIFIATFILVLIGTIMVSIIGPSYTNIQNIAYGRNDDPNQTFKSQILYVFLAFVTMIFFLRLPLKQTEGEGGKHRKILNMTSKAPEILMFGSLILCLIMYISSLTVELPFVRCALGACRWLNLGFFQLQAAELVKFGALFYFAKICTEYREKGGFSGRKEHMTSRGDGVLKNNRYSYQNKTNLTNAKRQKGKVGELTSEIRDILTKTEGRVFWLKYILTLGVAVFFLVVAQKDLGSALPLIAMALAMLLVSGARLKYFLIIGAAGMVLAVLALSSPHRQERLKGFLQGDSSNAYHINNALIAIGSGGLFGVGIGNNVQTAGYLPESITDSMFAVIGETIGFVGISVVLFFYYMLLSRILKVADCTKESYYQMITIGIFAWLAGHVVVNIAAMIGLVPLTGITLPLLSKGGTSLILNMAIIGLALNISQYTMRADLTDAERK
;
A
#
# COMPACT_ATOMS: atom_id res chain seq x y z
N MET A 1 -20.70 17.68 -1.23
CA MET A 1 -19.35 18.28 -1.42
C MET A 1 -19.17 18.68 -2.88
N ARG A 2 -18.72 19.91 -3.16
CA ARG A 2 -18.42 20.34 -4.54
C ARG A 2 -17.13 19.65 -5.02
N LYS A 3 -17.13 19.18 -6.27
CA LYS A 3 -15.97 18.57 -6.92
C LYS A 3 -14.97 19.67 -7.30
N HIS A 4 -13.74 19.59 -6.80
CA HIS A 4 -12.65 20.52 -7.12
C HIS A 4 -11.69 19.93 -8.15
N GLN A 5 -10.67 20.67 -8.56
CA GLN A 5 -9.60 20.14 -9.42
C GLN A 5 -8.75 19.12 -8.65
N THR A 6 -8.31 18.07 -9.34
CA THR A 6 -7.37 17.06 -8.82
C THR A 6 -6.06 17.68 -8.35
N ASP A 7 -5.38 17.06 -7.40
CA ASP A 7 -4.03 17.47 -7.01
C ASP A 7 -3.03 17.19 -8.14
N LYS A 8 -2.65 18.25 -8.86
CA LYS A 8 -1.72 18.17 -10.00
C LYS A 8 -0.35 17.64 -9.60
N ARG A 9 0.09 17.85 -8.35
CA ARG A 9 1.42 17.41 -7.88
C ARG A 9 1.49 15.90 -7.78
N ILE A 10 0.43 15.22 -7.32
CA ILE A 10 0.34 13.75 -7.34
C ILE A 10 0.45 13.24 -8.76
N PHE A 11 -0.29 13.83 -9.71
CA PHE A 11 -0.25 13.43 -11.11
C PHE A 11 1.13 13.62 -11.73
N ILE A 12 1.75 14.79 -11.53
CA ILE A 12 3.08 15.12 -12.08
C ILE A 12 4.15 14.16 -11.53
N ALA A 13 4.17 13.93 -10.19
CA ALA A 13 5.12 13.00 -9.59
C ALA A 13 4.97 11.58 -10.14
N THR A 14 3.74 11.10 -10.24
CA THR A 14 3.42 9.79 -10.80
C THR A 14 3.88 9.68 -12.25
N PHE A 15 3.56 10.67 -13.07
CA PHE A 15 3.92 10.69 -14.49
C PHE A 15 5.43 10.66 -14.68
N ILE A 16 6.18 11.49 -13.93
CA ILE A 16 7.65 11.56 -14.04
C ILE A 16 8.29 10.24 -13.58
N LEU A 17 7.83 9.64 -12.48
CA LEU A 17 8.35 8.35 -12.02
C LEU A 17 8.11 7.24 -13.05
N VAL A 18 6.91 7.14 -13.63
CA VAL A 18 6.60 6.15 -14.69
C VAL A 18 7.45 6.41 -15.94
N LEU A 19 7.67 7.68 -16.31
CA LEU A 19 8.49 8.06 -17.44
C LEU A 19 9.95 7.62 -17.23
N ILE A 20 10.54 7.94 -16.07
CA ILE A 20 11.90 7.50 -15.72
C ILE A 20 11.99 5.98 -15.77
N GLY A 21 11.07 5.26 -15.14
CA GLY A 21 11.06 3.79 -15.16
C GLY A 21 10.96 3.22 -16.56
N THR A 22 10.12 3.78 -17.42
CA THR A 22 9.96 3.34 -18.81
C THR A 22 11.24 3.57 -19.62
N ILE A 23 11.90 4.72 -19.45
CA ILE A 23 13.20 5.03 -20.08
C ILE A 23 14.25 4.02 -19.60
N MET A 24 14.35 3.77 -18.30
CA MET A 24 15.34 2.82 -17.77
C MET A 24 15.11 1.39 -18.28
N VAL A 25 13.85 0.94 -18.35
CA VAL A 25 13.51 -0.36 -18.96
C VAL A 25 13.84 -0.41 -20.45
N SER A 26 13.73 0.71 -21.19
CA SER A 26 14.10 0.75 -22.60
C SER A 26 15.62 0.64 -22.83
N ILE A 27 16.41 1.18 -21.90
CA ILE A 27 17.88 1.15 -21.97
C ILE A 27 18.42 -0.26 -21.66
N ILE A 28 17.93 -0.89 -20.59
CA ILE A 28 18.50 -2.14 -20.07
C ILE A 28 17.76 -3.37 -20.57
N GLY A 29 16.50 -3.22 -21.00
CA GLY A 29 15.66 -4.31 -21.47
C GLY A 29 16.29 -5.21 -22.55
N PRO A 30 16.92 -4.68 -23.58
CA PRO A 30 17.62 -5.48 -24.59
C PRO A 30 18.72 -6.36 -24.02
N SER A 31 19.61 -5.79 -23.19
CA SER A 31 20.69 -6.54 -22.53
C SER A 31 20.13 -7.62 -21.61
N TYR A 32 19.12 -7.30 -20.81
CA TYR A 32 18.42 -8.25 -19.95
C TYR A 32 17.81 -9.41 -20.76
N THR A 33 17.12 -9.12 -21.85
CA THR A 33 16.50 -10.15 -22.71
C THR A 33 17.55 -11.03 -23.35
N ASN A 34 18.67 -10.47 -23.80
CA ASN A 34 19.78 -11.26 -24.37
C ASN A 34 20.39 -12.22 -23.34
N ILE A 35 20.59 -11.78 -22.09
CA ILE A 35 21.08 -12.65 -21.00
C ILE A 35 20.10 -13.78 -20.73
N GLN A 36 18.80 -13.49 -20.67
CA GLN A 36 17.76 -14.51 -20.50
C GLN A 36 17.73 -15.51 -21.66
N ASN A 37 17.91 -15.03 -22.90
CA ASN A 37 18.00 -15.90 -24.08
C ASN A 37 19.18 -16.87 -23.98
N ILE A 38 20.35 -16.37 -23.60
CA ILE A 38 21.56 -17.21 -23.43
C ILE A 38 21.38 -18.20 -22.27
N ALA A 39 20.87 -17.73 -21.11
CA ALA A 39 20.72 -18.56 -19.91
C ALA A 39 19.69 -19.68 -20.06
N TYR A 40 18.62 -19.46 -20.80
CA TYR A 40 17.48 -20.39 -20.91
C TYR A 40 17.30 -20.97 -22.32
N GLY A 41 18.21 -20.71 -23.26
CA GLY A 41 18.14 -21.17 -24.64
C GLY A 41 16.90 -20.66 -25.39
N ARG A 42 16.46 -19.44 -25.06
CA ARG A 42 15.32 -18.77 -25.69
C ARG A 42 15.80 -17.91 -26.87
N ASN A 43 14.85 -17.55 -27.71
CA ASN A 43 15.10 -16.67 -28.87
C ASN A 43 14.07 -15.54 -28.90
N ASP A 44 13.86 -14.90 -27.74
CA ASP A 44 12.92 -13.78 -27.57
C ASP A 44 13.50 -12.52 -28.22
N ASP A 45 12.62 -11.68 -28.80
CA ASP A 45 13.01 -10.37 -29.36
C ASP A 45 13.66 -9.51 -28.26
N PRO A 46 14.85 -8.95 -28.45
CA PRO A 46 15.50 -8.05 -27.48
C PRO A 46 14.61 -6.91 -27.00
N ASN A 47 13.70 -6.44 -27.85
CA ASN A 47 12.75 -5.38 -27.53
C ASN A 47 11.45 -5.87 -26.88
N GLN A 48 11.25 -7.17 -26.68
CA GLN A 48 10.02 -7.72 -26.10
C GLN A 48 9.74 -7.15 -24.70
N THR A 49 10.78 -6.99 -23.90
CA THR A 49 10.70 -6.41 -22.56
C THR A 49 10.17 -4.97 -22.61
N PHE A 50 10.65 -4.16 -23.52
CA PHE A 50 10.18 -2.78 -23.70
C PHE A 50 8.76 -2.71 -24.27
N LYS A 51 8.44 -3.52 -25.27
CA LYS A 51 7.08 -3.60 -25.85
C LYS A 51 6.05 -3.97 -24.79
N SER A 52 6.36 -4.96 -23.94
CA SER A 52 5.49 -5.34 -22.81
C SER A 52 5.34 -4.22 -21.78
N GLN A 53 6.42 -3.48 -21.47
CA GLN A 53 6.37 -2.34 -20.55
C GLN A 53 5.44 -1.22 -21.06
N ILE A 54 5.51 -0.87 -22.35
CA ILE A 54 4.60 0.14 -22.94
C ILE A 54 3.14 -0.30 -22.81
N LEU A 55 2.83 -1.57 -23.10
CA LEU A 55 1.48 -2.09 -22.94
C LEU A 55 0.99 -1.96 -21.47
N TYR A 56 1.84 -2.35 -20.51
CA TYR A 56 1.50 -2.23 -19.09
C TYR A 56 1.33 -0.78 -18.64
N VAL A 57 2.16 0.14 -19.11
CA VAL A 57 2.03 1.58 -18.83
C VAL A 57 0.71 2.10 -19.41
N PHE A 58 0.36 1.73 -20.63
CA PHE A 58 -0.93 2.11 -21.23
C PHE A 58 -2.11 1.61 -20.39
N LEU A 59 -2.14 0.31 -20.05
CA LEU A 59 -3.18 -0.28 -19.22
C LEU A 59 -3.25 0.36 -17.82
N ALA A 60 -2.11 0.69 -17.26
CA ALA A 60 -1.99 1.34 -15.96
C ALA A 60 -2.57 2.76 -15.98
N PHE A 61 -2.31 3.55 -17.02
CA PHE A 61 -2.95 4.88 -17.18
C PHE A 61 -4.46 4.78 -17.41
N VAL A 62 -4.92 3.83 -18.21
CA VAL A 62 -6.36 3.56 -18.38
C VAL A 62 -7.01 3.24 -17.03
N THR A 63 -6.38 2.37 -16.26
CA THR A 63 -6.86 1.99 -14.92
C THR A 63 -6.84 3.20 -13.96
N MET A 64 -5.80 4.00 -13.96
CA MET A 64 -5.73 5.24 -13.16
C MET A 64 -6.89 6.19 -13.51
N ILE A 65 -7.16 6.42 -14.79
CA ILE A 65 -8.26 7.28 -15.25
C ILE A 65 -9.62 6.70 -14.86
N PHE A 66 -9.77 5.37 -14.92
CA PHE A 66 -10.99 4.69 -14.48
C PHE A 66 -11.25 4.97 -12.99
N PHE A 67 -10.26 4.74 -12.10
CA PHE A 67 -10.40 4.99 -10.67
C PHE A 67 -10.53 6.48 -10.33
N LEU A 68 -9.89 7.36 -11.10
CA LEU A 68 -10.06 8.81 -10.98
C LEU A 68 -11.51 9.26 -11.27
N ARG A 69 -12.21 8.60 -12.19
CA ARG A 69 -13.57 8.94 -12.59
C ARG A 69 -14.65 8.17 -11.84
N LEU A 70 -14.27 7.23 -11.01
CA LEU A 70 -15.21 6.40 -10.24
C LEU A 70 -16.07 7.30 -9.33
N PRO A 71 -17.41 7.18 -9.35
CA PRO A 71 -18.26 8.00 -8.51
C PRO A 71 -18.08 7.61 -7.04
N LEU A 72 -17.37 8.43 -6.28
CA LEU A 72 -17.39 8.40 -4.83
C LEU A 72 -18.69 9.07 -4.38
N LYS A 73 -19.32 8.57 -3.31
CA LYS A 73 -20.63 9.02 -2.84
C LYS A 73 -20.72 10.55 -2.81
N GLN A 74 -21.66 11.11 -3.54
CA GLN A 74 -22.14 12.46 -3.30
C GLN A 74 -23.27 12.40 -2.26
N THR A 75 -23.19 13.33 -1.31
CA THR A 75 -24.21 13.64 -0.33
C THR A 75 -25.57 13.90 -0.96
N GLU A 76 -26.59 13.47 -0.25
CA GLU A 76 -27.98 13.85 -0.23
C GLU A 76 -28.40 14.98 -1.20
N GLY A 77 -28.99 14.54 -2.27
CA GLY A 77 -29.86 15.30 -3.15
C GLY A 77 -31.01 14.38 -3.55
N GLU A 78 -32.21 14.84 -3.32
CA GLU A 78 -33.46 14.13 -3.51
C GLU A 78 -33.55 13.38 -4.87
N GLY A 79 -33.85 12.10 -4.84
CA GLY A 79 -34.42 11.36 -5.97
C GLY A 79 -33.52 10.52 -6.87
N GLY A 80 -32.24 10.31 -6.60
CA GLY A 80 -31.35 9.52 -7.46
C GLY A 80 -31.00 8.12 -6.93
N LYS A 81 -31.27 7.06 -7.72
CA LYS A 81 -30.71 5.72 -7.52
C LYS A 81 -29.18 5.75 -7.65
N HIS A 82 -28.46 5.96 -6.54
CA HIS A 82 -27.01 6.07 -6.54
C HIS A 82 -26.34 4.69 -6.61
N ARG A 83 -25.54 4.45 -7.64
CA ARG A 83 -24.62 3.30 -7.73
C ARG A 83 -23.50 3.47 -6.71
N LYS A 84 -23.61 2.76 -5.60
CA LYS A 84 -22.65 2.74 -4.51
C LYS A 84 -21.61 1.62 -4.73
N ILE A 85 -20.60 1.82 -5.57
CA ILE A 85 -19.70 0.73 -5.95
C ILE A 85 -18.60 0.51 -4.90
N LEU A 86 -18.03 1.56 -4.30
CA LEU A 86 -16.92 1.49 -3.34
C LEU A 86 -17.23 2.21 -2.01
N ASN A 87 -18.45 2.14 -1.54
CA ASN A 87 -18.86 2.73 -0.26
C ASN A 87 -18.66 1.76 0.91
N MET A 88 -18.50 2.32 2.12
CA MET A 88 -18.47 1.57 3.37
C MET A 88 -19.69 0.64 3.54
N THR A 89 -20.87 1.06 3.07
CA THR A 89 -22.12 0.27 3.16
C THR A 89 -22.24 -0.82 2.08
N SER A 90 -21.36 -0.87 1.09
CA SER A 90 -21.37 -1.92 0.07
C SER A 90 -20.68 -3.19 0.57
N LYS A 91 -21.03 -4.34 -0.01
CA LYS A 91 -20.33 -5.62 0.22
C LYS A 91 -19.03 -5.74 -0.61
N ALA A 92 -18.71 -4.73 -1.42
CA ALA A 92 -17.54 -4.77 -2.31
C ALA A 92 -16.20 -4.96 -1.56
N PRO A 93 -15.93 -4.28 -0.43
CA PRO A 93 -14.70 -4.52 0.34
C PRO A 93 -14.52 -5.97 0.79
N GLU A 94 -15.61 -6.61 1.27
CA GLU A 94 -15.58 -8.01 1.68
C GLU A 94 -15.39 -8.94 0.47
N ILE A 95 -16.12 -8.71 -0.62
CA ILE A 95 -16.02 -9.51 -1.83
C ILE A 95 -14.59 -9.44 -2.41
N LEU A 96 -13.99 -8.25 -2.45
CA LEU A 96 -12.63 -8.06 -2.93
C LEU A 96 -11.62 -8.78 -2.03
N MET A 97 -11.76 -8.66 -0.72
CA MET A 97 -10.85 -9.28 0.24
C MET A 97 -10.96 -10.80 0.22
N PHE A 98 -12.16 -11.34 0.46
CA PHE A 98 -12.36 -12.77 0.54
C PHE A 98 -12.24 -13.46 -0.83
N GLY A 99 -12.66 -12.79 -1.91
CA GLY A 99 -12.46 -13.28 -3.27
C GLY A 99 -10.97 -13.43 -3.63
N SER A 100 -10.13 -12.46 -3.25
CA SER A 100 -8.68 -12.54 -3.46
C SER A 100 -8.03 -13.64 -2.60
N LEU A 101 -8.51 -13.88 -1.38
CA LEU A 101 -8.04 -14.97 -0.52
C LEU A 101 -8.45 -16.34 -1.07
N ILE A 102 -9.67 -16.48 -1.57
CA ILE A 102 -10.14 -17.71 -2.24
C ILE A 102 -9.27 -17.99 -3.48
N LEU A 103 -8.95 -16.96 -4.26
CA LEU A 103 -8.05 -17.10 -5.40
C LEU A 103 -6.67 -17.61 -4.96
N CYS A 104 -6.10 -17.06 -3.89
CA CYS A 104 -4.84 -17.54 -3.32
C CYS A 104 -4.93 -19.00 -2.86
N LEU A 105 -6.07 -19.39 -2.27
CA LEU A 105 -6.33 -20.77 -1.85
C LEU A 105 -6.38 -21.73 -3.07
N ILE A 106 -7.09 -21.37 -4.14
CA ILE A 106 -7.14 -22.14 -5.38
C ILE A 106 -5.74 -22.33 -5.96
N MET A 107 -4.95 -21.26 -6.02
CA MET A 107 -3.57 -21.32 -6.51
C MET A 107 -2.66 -22.18 -5.61
N TYR A 108 -2.88 -22.14 -4.30
CA TYR A 108 -2.15 -22.98 -3.35
C TYR A 108 -2.50 -24.47 -3.53
N ILE A 109 -3.78 -24.79 -3.65
CA ILE A 109 -4.23 -26.17 -3.94
C ILE A 109 -3.65 -26.64 -5.28
N SER A 110 -3.66 -25.80 -6.32
CA SER A 110 -3.03 -26.10 -7.60
C SER A 110 -1.53 -26.44 -7.48
N SER A 111 -0.83 -25.77 -6.54
CA SER A 111 0.59 -26.07 -6.30
C SER A 111 0.86 -27.42 -5.63
N LEU A 112 -0.16 -28.02 -4.99
CA LEU A 112 -0.06 -29.29 -4.28
C LEU A 112 -0.59 -30.49 -5.08
N THR A 113 -1.49 -30.25 -6.03
CA THR A 113 -2.23 -31.32 -6.72
C THR A 113 -1.92 -31.37 -8.21
N VAL A 114 -2.57 -30.51 -8.99
CA VAL A 114 -2.48 -30.48 -10.47
C VAL A 114 -2.27 -29.05 -10.92
N GLU A 115 -1.28 -28.81 -11.77
CA GLU A 115 -1.05 -27.50 -12.35
C GLU A 115 -2.20 -27.13 -13.29
N LEU A 116 -2.94 -26.10 -12.90
CA LEU A 116 -4.02 -25.56 -13.72
C LEU A 116 -3.43 -24.80 -14.92
N PRO A 117 -4.00 -24.95 -16.14
CA PRO A 117 -3.41 -24.38 -17.36
C PRO A 117 -3.28 -22.86 -17.37
N PHE A 118 -4.06 -22.18 -16.53
CA PHE A 118 -4.03 -20.72 -16.37
C PHE A 118 -3.20 -20.24 -15.18
N VAL A 119 -2.54 -21.15 -14.44
CA VAL A 119 -1.69 -20.82 -13.28
C VAL A 119 -0.25 -21.07 -13.64
N ARG A 120 0.62 -20.10 -13.46
CA ARG A 120 2.07 -20.26 -13.58
C ARG A 120 2.72 -20.48 -12.24
N CYS A 121 3.39 -21.60 -12.11
CA CYS A 121 4.15 -22.00 -10.94
C CYS A 121 5.65 -21.85 -11.22
N ALA A 122 6.38 -21.28 -10.29
CA ALA A 122 7.83 -21.16 -10.34
C ALA A 122 8.41 -21.35 -8.94
N LEU A 123 9.55 -22.04 -8.83
CA LEU A 123 10.26 -22.29 -7.56
C LEU A 123 9.35 -22.93 -6.48
N GLY A 124 8.45 -23.82 -6.90
CA GLY A 124 7.52 -24.53 -6.01
C GLY A 124 6.44 -23.63 -5.37
N ALA A 125 6.08 -22.54 -6.02
CA ALA A 125 4.94 -21.71 -5.65
C ALA A 125 4.19 -21.22 -6.90
N CYS A 126 2.87 -21.28 -6.86
CA CYS A 126 1.99 -20.77 -7.91
C CYS A 126 1.54 -19.36 -7.54
N ARG A 127 2.08 -18.35 -8.23
CA ARG A 127 1.88 -16.93 -7.86
C ARG A 127 1.15 -16.11 -8.91
N TRP A 128 1.13 -16.59 -10.16
CA TRP A 128 0.70 -15.82 -11.31
C TRP A 128 -0.45 -16.50 -12.03
N LEU A 129 -1.52 -15.73 -12.27
CA LEU A 129 -2.58 -16.11 -13.20
C LEU A 129 -2.22 -15.61 -14.59
N ASN A 130 -2.17 -16.51 -15.54
CA ASN A 130 -1.94 -16.20 -16.94
C ASN A 130 -3.28 -15.97 -17.65
N LEU A 131 -3.60 -14.70 -17.95
CA LEU A 131 -4.81 -14.31 -18.66
C LEU A 131 -4.56 -14.14 -20.18
N GLY A 132 -3.48 -14.71 -20.70
CA GLY A 132 -3.07 -14.64 -22.10
C GLY A 132 -2.24 -13.40 -22.39
N PHE A 133 -2.85 -12.22 -22.42
CA PHE A 133 -2.20 -10.97 -22.75
C PHE A 133 -1.52 -10.28 -21.54
N PHE A 134 -1.87 -10.64 -20.30
CA PHE A 134 -1.15 -10.21 -19.11
C PHE A 134 -1.18 -11.25 -18.00
N GLN A 135 -0.26 -11.12 -17.06
CA GLN A 135 -0.16 -11.97 -15.88
C GLN A 135 -0.62 -11.19 -14.64
N LEU A 136 -1.51 -11.80 -13.87
CA LEU A 136 -2.05 -11.21 -12.65
C LEU A 136 -1.43 -11.91 -11.43
N GLN A 137 -0.79 -11.15 -10.54
CA GLN A 137 -0.26 -11.67 -9.29
C GLN A 137 -1.34 -11.64 -8.20
N ALA A 138 -1.64 -12.80 -7.61
CA ALA A 138 -2.69 -12.90 -6.60
C ALA A 138 -2.37 -12.09 -5.33
N ALA A 139 -1.09 -11.99 -4.93
CA ALA A 139 -0.65 -11.17 -3.80
C ALA A 139 -1.04 -9.70 -3.94
N GLU A 140 -0.96 -9.15 -5.13
CA GLU A 140 -1.35 -7.76 -5.40
C GLU A 140 -2.86 -7.54 -5.21
N LEU A 141 -3.68 -8.52 -5.60
CA LEU A 141 -5.13 -8.48 -5.38
C LEU A 141 -5.49 -8.55 -3.89
N VAL A 142 -4.77 -9.37 -3.11
CA VAL A 142 -4.98 -9.43 -1.65
C VAL A 142 -4.70 -8.07 -1.02
N LYS A 143 -3.61 -7.40 -1.38
CA LYS A 143 -3.30 -6.05 -0.88
C LYS A 143 -4.40 -5.05 -1.26
N PHE A 144 -4.88 -5.13 -2.50
CA PHE A 144 -5.94 -4.26 -3.00
C PHE A 144 -7.27 -4.50 -2.27
N GLY A 145 -7.67 -5.75 -2.04
CA GLY A 145 -8.84 -6.10 -1.24
C GLY A 145 -8.71 -5.67 0.22
N ALA A 146 -7.53 -5.88 0.81
CA ALA A 146 -7.22 -5.50 2.18
C ALA A 146 -7.30 -3.97 2.40
N LEU A 147 -6.90 -3.16 1.42
CA LEU A 147 -7.01 -1.70 1.47
C LEU A 147 -8.45 -1.25 1.80
N PHE A 148 -9.43 -1.76 1.08
CA PHE A 148 -10.83 -1.39 1.29
C PHE A 148 -11.43 -2.05 2.53
N TYR A 149 -11.09 -3.31 2.79
CA TYR A 149 -11.63 -4.06 3.91
C TYR A 149 -11.17 -3.48 5.25
N PHE A 150 -9.87 -3.23 5.43
CA PHE A 150 -9.36 -2.63 6.66
C PHE A 150 -9.83 -1.19 6.84
N ALA A 151 -9.93 -0.41 5.75
CA ALA A 151 -10.52 0.93 5.81
C ALA A 151 -11.97 0.87 6.33
N LYS A 152 -12.77 -0.09 5.84
CA LYS A 152 -14.16 -0.27 6.28
C LYS A 152 -14.26 -0.61 7.76
N ILE A 153 -13.60 -1.68 8.22
CA ILE A 153 -13.72 -2.13 9.61
C ILE A 153 -13.13 -1.13 10.61
N CYS A 154 -12.05 -0.42 10.25
CA CYS A 154 -11.49 0.65 11.09
C CYS A 154 -12.46 1.83 11.22
N THR A 155 -13.12 2.21 10.12
CA THR A 155 -14.10 3.29 10.12
C THR A 155 -15.34 2.92 10.93
N GLU A 156 -15.91 1.74 10.70
CA GLU A 156 -17.08 1.25 11.45
C GLU A 156 -16.82 1.23 12.97
N TYR A 157 -15.64 0.75 13.38
CA TYR A 157 -15.27 0.71 14.79
C TYR A 157 -15.05 2.11 15.37
N ARG A 158 -14.44 3.03 14.59
CA ARG A 158 -14.25 4.42 14.99
C ARG A 158 -15.57 5.17 15.15
N GLU A 159 -16.53 4.98 14.23
CA GLU A 159 -17.86 5.60 14.28
C GLU A 159 -18.69 5.13 15.47
N LYS A 160 -18.54 3.88 15.88
CA LYS A 160 -19.18 3.32 17.08
C LYS A 160 -18.51 3.77 18.40
N GLY A 161 -17.50 4.61 18.35
CA GLY A 161 -16.79 5.13 19.53
C GLY A 161 -15.73 4.20 20.11
N GLY A 162 -15.35 3.14 19.40
CA GLY A 162 -14.42 2.11 19.87
C GLY A 162 -13.00 2.58 20.20
N PHE A 163 -12.54 3.67 19.57
CA PHE A 163 -11.26 4.33 19.85
C PHE A 163 -11.42 5.60 20.72
N SER A 164 -12.45 5.65 21.56
CA SER A 164 -12.87 6.80 22.38
C SER A 164 -11.83 7.22 23.44
N GLY A 165 -10.71 7.72 23.01
CA GLY A 165 -9.73 8.38 23.86
C GLY A 165 -9.11 9.63 23.22
N ARG A 166 -9.45 9.92 21.96
CA ARG A 166 -8.85 11.00 21.18
C ARG A 166 -9.85 11.90 20.45
N LYS A 167 -11.15 11.82 20.80
CA LYS A 167 -12.17 12.68 20.14
C LYS A 167 -12.00 14.19 20.37
N GLU A 168 -11.24 14.60 21.38
CA GLU A 168 -11.14 16.03 21.73
C GLU A 168 -10.07 16.83 20.98
N HIS A 169 -9.05 16.18 20.37
CA HIS A 169 -7.94 16.93 19.79
C HIS A 169 -7.99 17.16 18.26
N MET A 170 -8.86 16.47 17.52
CA MET A 170 -8.91 16.62 16.05
C MET A 170 -10.05 17.52 15.54
N THR A 171 -11.06 17.82 16.34
CA THR A 171 -12.18 18.71 15.96
C THR A 171 -12.00 20.16 16.42
N SER A 172 -10.95 20.48 17.19
CA SER A 172 -10.75 21.81 17.79
C SER A 172 -9.77 22.73 17.04
N ARG A 173 -9.42 22.43 15.80
CA ARG A 173 -8.52 23.30 15.01
C ARG A 173 -9.21 24.16 13.94
N GLY A 174 -10.53 24.31 14.02
CA GLY A 174 -11.30 25.01 12.98
C GLY A 174 -12.36 26.02 13.39
N ASP A 175 -12.69 26.21 14.67
CA ASP A 175 -13.71 27.20 15.04
C ASP A 175 -13.29 28.01 16.28
N GLY A 176 -12.29 28.86 16.08
CA GLY A 176 -12.00 30.00 16.99
C GLY A 176 -12.88 31.19 16.68
N VAL A 177 -14.15 31.16 17.04
CA VAL A 177 -14.98 32.38 17.11
C VAL A 177 -15.60 32.46 18.49
N LEU A 178 -15.15 33.50 19.18
CA LEU A 178 -15.65 34.02 20.43
C LEU A 178 -17.19 34.01 20.49
N LYS A 179 -17.78 33.24 21.40
CA LYS A 179 -19.12 33.50 21.90
C LYS A 179 -19.04 33.98 23.34
N ASN A 180 -19.25 35.28 23.46
CA ASN A 180 -19.44 36.04 24.68
C ASN A 180 -20.48 35.38 25.60
N ASN A 181 -20.04 34.98 26.79
CA ASN A 181 -20.90 34.63 27.92
C ASN A 181 -21.53 35.88 28.51
N ARG A 182 -22.76 36.12 28.17
CA ARG A 182 -23.68 36.96 29.00
C ARG A 182 -25.08 36.43 28.78
N TYR A 183 -25.54 35.56 29.69
CA TYR A 183 -26.93 35.32 30.15
C TYR A 183 -26.96 33.92 30.80
N SER A 184 -26.71 33.89 32.09
CA SER A 184 -27.17 32.79 32.95
C SER A 184 -27.04 33.14 34.43
N TYR A 185 -27.93 33.98 34.88
CA TYR A 185 -28.26 34.08 36.30
C TYR A 185 -29.78 34.20 36.40
N GLN A 186 -30.50 33.10 36.39
CA GLN A 186 -31.84 32.87 36.91
C GLN A 186 -32.36 31.50 36.48
N ASN A 187 -32.21 30.53 37.34
CA ASN A 187 -33.06 29.36 37.51
C ASN A 187 -32.31 28.28 38.31
N LYS A 188 -32.04 28.53 39.57
CA LYS A 188 -31.31 27.60 40.44
C LYS A 188 -32.19 26.75 41.32
N THR A 189 -33.53 26.76 41.23
CA THR A 189 -34.43 26.11 42.23
C THR A 189 -35.24 24.93 41.70
N ASN A 190 -35.30 24.64 40.40
CA ASN A 190 -36.06 23.50 39.86
C ASN A 190 -35.21 22.38 39.27
N LEU A 191 -33.89 22.39 39.47
CA LEU A 191 -32.93 21.47 38.84
C LEU A 191 -32.53 20.25 39.71
N THR A 192 -32.89 20.23 41.00
CA THR A 192 -32.41 19.19 41.91
C THR A 192 -33.17 17.88 41.80
N ASN A 193 -34.45 17.88 41.49
CA ASN A 193 -35.24 16.65 41.34
C ASN A 193 -35.11 16.00 39.95
N ALA A 194 -34.89 16.79 38.88
CA ALA A 194 -34.66 16.27 37.55
C ALA A 194 -33.23 15.68 37.37
N LYS A 195 -32.25 16.16 38.15
CA LYS A 195 -30.89 15.61 38.17
C LYS A 195 -30.78 14.22 38.80
N ARG A 196 -31.63 13.89 39.78
CA ARG A 196 -31.60 12.59 40.47
C ARG A 196 -32.19 11.44 39.65
N GLN A 197 -33.19 11.70 38.79
CA GLN A 197 -33.71 10.71 37.84
C GLN A 197 -32.82 10.58 36.59
N LYS A 198 -32.19 11.66 36.09
CA LYS A 198 -31.22 11.60 35.03
C LYS A 198 -29.93 10.85 35.43
N GLY A 199 -29.54 10.87 36.70
CA GLY A 199 -28.38 10.15 37.21
C GLY A 199 -28.49 8.63 37.02
N LYS A 200 -29.56 8.02 37.46
CA LYS A 200 -29.75 6.55 37.36
C LYS A 200 -29.92 6.05 35.92
N VAL A 201 -30.62 6.79 35.07
CA VAL A 201 -30.77 6.44 33.65
C VAL A 201 -29.44 6.73 32.90
N GLY A 202 -28.70 7.75 33.31
CA GLY A 202 -27.38 8.05 32.77
C GLY A 202 -26.31 7.01 33.15
N GLU A 203 -26.31 6.51 34.37
CA GLU A 203 -25.46 5.41 34.82
C GLU A 203 -25.76 4.10 34.09
N LEU A 204 -27.03 3.73 34.00
CA LEU A 204 -27.45 2.50 33.30
C LEU A 204 -27.12 2.57 31.80
N THR A 205 -27.29 3.74 31.16
CA THR A 205 -26.91 3.93 29.76
C THR A 205 -25.37 3.96 29.54
N SER A 206 -24.60 4.41 30.54
CA SER A 206 -23.14 4.35 30.49
C SER A 206 -22.62 2.91 30.65
N GLU A 207 -23.20 2.13 31.58
CA GLU A 207 -22.84 0.71 31.74
C GLU A 207 -23.22 -0.14 30.53
N ILE A 208 -24.41 0.05 29.97
CA ILE A 208 -24.81 -0.63 28.72
C ILE A 208 -23.88 -0.23 27.57
N ARG A 209 -23.54 1.03 27.46
CA ARG A 209 -22.59 1.52 26.46
C ARG A 209 -21.21 0.90 26.65
N ASP A 210 -20.73 0.78 27.87
CA ASP A 210 -19.43 0.16 28.18
C ASP A 210 -19.40 -1.33 27.87
N ILE A 211 -20.49 -2.05 28.15
CA ILE A 211 -20.64 -3.47 27.79
C ILE A 211 -20.68 -3.63 26.27
N LEU A 212 -21.46 -2.83 25.57
CA LEU A 212 -21.55 -2.87 24.10
C LEU A 212 -20.23 -2.51 23.44
N THR A 213 -19.54 -1.45 23.87
CA THR A 213 -18.23 -1.06 23.33
C THR A 213 -17.16 -2.12 23.61
N LYS A 214 -17.23 -2.81 24.75
CA LYS A 214 -16.32 -3.89 25.09
C LYS A 214 -16.52 -5.12 24.21
N THR A 215 -17.78 -5.46 23.91
CA THR A 215 -18.13 -6.58 23.02
C THR A 215 -17.79 -6.26 21.57
N GLU A 216 -18.16 -5.09 21.08
CA GLU A 216 -17.82 -4.63 19.73
C GLU A 216 -16.30 -4.51 19.55
N GLY A 217 -15.57 -4.08 20.58
CA GLY A 217 -14.12 -4.06 20.57
C GLY A 217 -13.51 -5.45 20.38
N ARG A 218 -14.03 -6.48 21.06
CA ARG A 218 -13.55 -7.87 20.88
C ARG A 218 -13.83 -8.38 19.47
N VAL A 219 -15.02 -8.12 18.94
CA VAL A 219 -15.39 -8.52 17.56
C VAL A 219 -14.53 -7.82 16.53
N PHE A 220 -14.27 -6.51 16.70
CA PHE A 220 -13.37 -5.76 15.83
C PHE A 220 -11.96 -6.37 15.80
N TRP A 221 -11.37 -6.57 16.99
CA TRP A 221 -10.00 -7.10 17.09
C TRP A 221 -9.91 -8.53 16.54
N LEU A 222 -10.90 -9.36 16.81
CA LEU A 222 -10.93 -10.72 16.26
C LEU A 222 -10.98 -10.69 14.73
N LYS A 223 -11.88 -9.90 14.14
CA LYS A 223 -11.98 -9.76 12.68
C LYS A 223 -10.67 -9.22 12.09
N TYR A 224 -10.11 -8.18 12.71
CA TYR A 224 -8.90 -7.52 12.21
C TYR A 224 -7.70 -8.45 12.21
N ILE A 225 -7.40 -9.05 13.38
CA ILE A 225 -6.23 -9.92 13.56
C ILE A 225 -6.38 -11.21 12.75
N LEU A 226 -7.58 -11.82 12.75
CA LEU A 226 -7.84 -13.03 11.98
C LEU A 226 -7.65 -12.77 10.47
N THR A 227 -8.26 -11.71 9.94
CA THR A 227 -8.15 -11.40 8.50
C THR A 227 -6.73 -11.04 8.11
N LEU A 228 -6.04 -10.23 8.91
CA LEU A 228 -4.62 -9.91 8.68
C LEU A 228 -3.76 -11.17 8.77
N GLY A 229 -3.96 -12.00 9.78
CA GLY A 229 -3.22 -13.25 9.97
C GLY A 229 -3.42 -14.24 8.82
N VAL A 230 -4.66 -14.42 8.36
CA VAL A 230 -4.98 -15.27 7.20
C VAL A 230 -4.34 -14.71 5.92
N ALA A 231 -4.44 -13.40 5.68
CA ALA A 231 -3.83 -12.77 4.52
C ALA A 231 -2.30 -12.93 4.50
N VAL A 232 -1.63 -12.65 5.63
CA VAL A 232 -0.19 -12.82 5.78
C VAL A 232 0.21 -14.30 5.64
N PHE A 233 -0.56 -15.23 6.22
CA PHE A 233 -0.34 -16.67 6.07
C PHE A 233 -0.37 -17.09 4.59
N PHE A 234 -1.39 -16.68 3.83
CA PHE A 234 -1.45 -17.01 2.40
C PHE A 234 -0.30 -16.40 1.61
N LEU A 235 0.09 -15.16 1.89
CA LEU A 235 1.21 -14.52 1.20
C LEU A 235 2.55 -15.19 1.55
N VAL A 236 2.80 -15.44 2.83
CA VAL A 236 4.09 -15.95 3.31
C VAL A 236 4.22 -17.44 3.10
N VAL A 237 3.20 -18.24 3.42
CA VAL A 237 3.28 -19.70 3.38
C VAL A 237 2.87 -20.26 2.02
N ALA A 238 1.66 -19.90 1.55
CA ALA A 238 1.12 -20.47 0.32
C ALA A 238 1.81 -19.93 -0.94
N GLN A 239 2.04 -18.63 -1.00
CA GLN A 239 2.69 -18.00 -2.15
C GLN A 239 4.21 -17.84 -2.00
N LYS A 240 4.76 -18.14 -0.83
CA LYS A 240 6.19 -17.94 -0.49
C LYS A 240 6.68 -16.51 -0.80
N ASP A 241 5.80 -15.51 -0.71
CA ASP A 241 6.04 -14.10 -1.04
C ASP A 241 6.07 -13.25 0.24
N LEU A 242 7.22 -13.25 0.92
CA LEU A 242 7.45 -12.43 2.10
C LEU A 242 7.43 -10.93 1.75
N GLY A 243 7.89 -10.60 0.55
CA GLY A 243 7.96 -9.24 0.05
C GLY A 243 6.60 -8.55 0.07
N SER A 244 5.59 -9.17 -0.51
CA SER A 244 4.23 -8.59 -0.56
C SER A 244 3.54 -8.54 0.81
N ALA A 245 3.98 -9.33 1.79
CA ALA A 245 3.42 -9.30 3.14
C ALA A 245 3.84 -8.03 3.92
N LEU A 246 5.06 -7.52 3.72
CA LEU A 246 5.56 -6.34 4.45
C LEU A 246 4.74 -5.08 4.17
N PRO A 247 4.47 -4.67 2.92
CA PRO A 247 3.60 -3.53 2.64
C PRO A 247 2.16 -3.72 3.11
N LEU A 248 1.63 -4.95 3.09
CA LEU A 248 0.31 -5.27 3.64
C LEU A 248 0.26 -5.00 5.15
N ILE A 249 1.26 -5.47 5.89
CA ILE A 249 1.38 -5.23 7.34
C ILE A 249 1.54 -3.73 7.62
N ALA A 250 2.40 -3.04 6.87
CA ALA A 250 2.61 -1.60 7.02
C ALA A 250 1.30 -0.81 6.80
N MET A 251 0.53 -1.18 5.77
CA MET A 251 -0.78 -0.60 5.48
C MET A 251 -1.77 -0.83 6.63
N ALA A 252 -1.88 -2.06 7.11
CA ALA A 252 -2.76 -2.39 8.22
C ALA A 252 -2.36 -1.62 9.50
N LEU A 253 -1.08 -1.59 9.85
CA LEU A 253 -0.58 -0.86 11.02
C LEU A 253 -0.83 0.66 10.90
N ALA A 254 -0.59 1.25 9.73
CA ALA A 254 -0.83 2.68 9.51
C ALA A 254 -2.31 3.05 9.69
N MET A 255 -3.22 2.25 9.17
CA MET A 255 -4.66 2.45 9.36
C MET A 255 -5.07 2.35 10.84
N LEU A 256 -4.53 1.39 11.58
CA LEU A 256 -4.77 1.29 13.03
C LEU A 256 -4.23 2.50 13.79
N LEU A 257 -3.04 2.98 13.42
CA LEU A 257 -2.42 4.14 14.06
C LEU A 257 -3.31 5.37 13.92
N VAL A 258 -3.77 5.66 12.71
CA VAL A 258 -4.63 6.82 12.41
C VAL A 258 -6.04 6.65 12.99
N SER A 259 -6.53 5.40 13.12
CA SER A 259 -7.78 5.12 13.81
C SER A 259 -7.75 5.44 15.31
N GLY A 260 -6.56 5.62 15.91
CA GLY A 260 -6.40 5.91 17.33
C GLY A 260 -6.28 4.66 18.22
N ALA A 261 -5.88 3.53 17.65
CA ALA A 261 -5.64 2.31 18.42
C ALA A 261 -4.53 2.50 19.48
N ARG A 262 -4.70 1.87 20.65
CA ARG A 262 -3.70 1.94 21.73
C ARG A 262 -2.44 1.19 21.35
N LEU A 263 -1.29 1.70 21.74
CA LEU A 263 0.04 1.15 21.43
C LEU A 263 0.18 -0.35 21.76
N LYS A 264 -0.49 -0.84 22.81
CA LYS A 264 -0.47 -2.26 23.20
C LYS A 264 -0.90 -3.21 22.05
N TYR A 265 -1.80 -2.78 21.16
CA TYR A 265 -2.24 -3.60 20.03
C TYR A 265 -1.19 -3.73 18.94
N PHE A 266 -0.36 -2.69 18.76
CA PHE A 266 0.80 -2.76 17.88
C PHE A 266 1.83 -3.78 18.37
N LEU A 267 2.02 -3.86 19.70
CA LEU A 267 2.89 -4.88 20.28
C LEU A 267 2.35 -6.29 20.04
N ILE A 268 1.03 -6.50 20.18
CA ILE A 268 0.40 -7.81 19.92
C ILE A 268 0.55 -8.19 18.43
N ILE A 269 0.28 -7.28 17.50
CA ILE A 269 0.43 -7.52 16.05
C ILE A 269 1.91 -7.75 15.71
N GLY A 270 2.82 -6.97 16.31
CA GLY A 270 4.26 -7.15 16.16
C GLY A 270 4.75 -8.51 16.67
N ALA A 271 4.26 -8.94 17.83
CA ALA A 271 4.58 -10.27 18.38
C ALA A 271 4.01 -11.40 17.49
N ALA A 272 2.78 -11.28 17.03
CA ALA A 272 2.20 -12.23 16.08
C ALA A 272 2.97 -12.26 14.75
N GLY A 273 3.38 -11.10 14.26
CA GLY A 273 4.24 -10.97 13.07
C GLY A 273 5.60 -11.64 13.27
N MET A 274 6.19 -11.50 14.45
CA MET A 274 7.46 -12.17 14.80
C MET A 274 7.30 -13.69 14.82
N VAL A 275 6.23 -14.23 15.39
CA VAL A 275 5.94 -15.68 15.37
C VAL A 275 5.80 -16.17 13.93
N LEU A 276 5.06 -15.43 13.08
CA LEU A 276 4.92 -15.78 11.66
C LEU A 276 6.25 -15.67 10.91
N ALA A 277 7.11 -14.71 11.26
CA ALA A 277 8.46 -14.60 10.69
C ALA A 277 9.34 -15.79 11.08
N VAL A 278 9.31 -16.23 12.34
CA VAL A 278 10.01 -17.43 12.80
C VAL A 278 9.53 -18.70 12.08
N LEU A 279 8.21 -18.87 11.95
CA LEU A 279 7.63 -19.97 11.17
C LEU A 279 8.01 -19.86 9.69
N ALA A 280 8.06 -18.67 9.15
CA ALA A 280 8.53 -18.44 7.79
C ALA A 280 9.99 -18.83 7.60
N LEU A 281 10.86 -18.58 8.58
CA LEU A 281 12.28 -18.94 8.56
C LEU A 281 12.52 -20.44 8.70
N SER A 282 11.52 -21.25 9.06
CA SER A 282 11.65 -22.72 9.12
C SER A 282 11.88 -23.37 7.74
N SER A 283 11.65 -22.66 6.64
CA SER A 283 11.93 -23.18 5.30
C SER A 283 13.43 -23.10 4.96
N PRO A 284 14.08 -24.19 4.45
CA PRO A 284 15.52 -24.21 4.15
C PRO A 284 15.97 -23.05 3.26
N HIS A 285 15.23 -22.76 2.20
CA HIS A 285 15.54 -21.70 1.26
C HIS A 285 15.56 -20.29 1.88
N ARG A 286 14.75 -20.03 2.93
CA ARG A 286 14.77 -18.76 3.64
C ARG A 286 15.87 -18.68 4.65
N GLN A 287 16.23 -19.82 5.26
CA GLN A 287 17.42 -19.91 6.13
C GLN A 287 18.70 -19.64 5.34
N GLU A 288 18.80 -20.15 4.12
CA GLU A 288 19.92 -19.84 3.22
C GLU A 288 19.98 -18.34 2.88
N ARG A 289 18.83 -17.71 2.63
CA ARG A 289 18.77 -16.25 2.40
C ARG A 289 19.26 -15.46 3.60
N LEU A 290 18.84 -15.84 4.80
CA LEU A 290 19.27 -15.16 6.04
C LEU A 290 20.74 -15.44 6.35
N LYS A 291 21.20 -16.68 6.23
CA LYS A 291 22.61 -17.05 6.37
C LYS A 291 23.48 -16.32 5.37
N GLY A 292 23.06 -16.27 4.11
CA GLY A 292 23.77 -15.56 3.07
C GLY A 292 23.83 -14.05 3.30
N PHE A 293 22.78 -13.46 3.84
CA PHE A 293 22.79 -12.05 4.26
C PHE A 293 23.77 -11.80 5.41
N LEU A 294 23.84 -12.71 6.41
CA LEU A 294 24.70 -12.57 7.57
C LEU A 294 26.16 -12.98 7.32
N GLN A 295 26.40 -13.98 6.50
CA GLN A 295 27.71 -14.60 6.28
C GLN A 295 28.38 -14.18 4.96
N GLY A 296 27.66 -13.53 4.06
CA GLY A 296 28.21 -13.05 2.79
C GLY A 296 28.43 -14.11 1.70
N ASP A 297 27.97 -15.34 1.91
CA ASP A 297 28.36 -16.52 1.11
C ASP A 297 27.16 -17.20 0.40
N SER A 298 26.33 -16.42 -0.29
CA SER A 298 25.17 -16.97 -1.01
C SER A 298 24.82 -16.17 -2.27
N SER A 299 23.92 -16.75 -3.10
CA SER A 299 23.36 -16.07 -4.28
C SER A 299 22.71 -14.70 -3.95
N ASN A 300 22.20 -14.54 -2.72
CA ASN A 300 21.64 -13.26 -2.27
C ASN A 300 22.72 -12.25 -1.89
N ALA A 301 23.83 -12.69 -1.29
CA ALA A 301 25.00 -11.85 -1.06
C ALA A 301 25.58 -11.37 -2.40
N TYR A 302 25.64 -12.26 -3.38
CA TYR A 302 26.05 -11.88 -4.75
C TYR A 302 25.15 -10.78 -5.33
N HIS A 303 23.83 -10.90 -5.19
CA HIS A 303 22.89 -9.91 -5.70
C HIS A 303 23.06 -8.54 -4.97
N ILE A 304 23.13 -8.54 -3.62
CA ILE A 304 23.32 -7.30 -2.84
C ILE A 304 24.68 -6.66 -3.16
N ASN A 305 25.74 -7.46 -3.22
CA ASN A 305 27.07 -6.94 -3.53
C ASN A 305 27.11 -6.29 -4.93
N ASN A 306 26.53 -6.93 -5.94
CA ASN A 306 26.44 -6.34 -7.27
C ASN A 306 25.55 -5.07 -7.32
N ALA A 307 24.49 -5.02 -6.52
CA ALA A 307 23.68 -3.81 -6.38
C ALA A 307 24.49 -2.65 -5.74
N LEU A 308 25.27 -2.93 -4.70
CA LEU A 308 26.14 -1.96 -4.06
C LEU A 308 27.27 -1.50 -4.98
N ILE A 309 27.88 -2.44 -5.74
CA ILE A 309 28.90 -2.10 -6.75
C ILE A 309 28.29 -1.21 -7.83
N ALA A 310 27.09 -1.54 -8.33
CA ALA A 310 26.38 -0.74 -9.33
C ALA A 310 26.12 0.69 -8.82
N ILE A 311 25.57 0.83 -7.60
CA ILE A 311 25.34 2.15 -7.00
C ILE A 311 26.65 2.92 -6.81
N GLY A 312 27.70 2.24 -6.31
CA GLY A 312 29.00 2.85 -6.05
C GLY A 312 29.75 3.25 -7.31
N SER A 313 29.71 2.43 -8.38
CA SER A 313 30.35 2.71 -9.65
C SER A 313 29.73 3.92 -10.38
N GLY A 314 28.45 4.22 -10.13
CA GLY A 314 27.78 5.37 -10.74
C GLY A 314 28.28 6.74 -10.25
N GLY A 315 28.91 6.84 -9.08
CA GLY A 315 29.41 8.11 -8.56
C GLY A 315 28.34 9.22 -8.55
N LEU A 316 28.71 10.45 -8.90
CA LEU A 316 27.78 11.59 -8.87
C LEU A 316 26.84 11.62 -10.09
N PHE A 317 27.33 11.38 -11.29
CA PHE A 317 26.59 11.57 -12.54
C PHE A 317 26.28 10.27 -13.30
N GLY A 318 26.70 9.14 -12.77
CA GLY A 318 26.55 7.84 -13.41
C GLY A 318 27.62 7.54 -14.46
N VAL A 319 27.67 6.27 -14.89
CA VAL A 319 28.54 5.83 -15.99
C VAL A 319 27.97 6.19 -17.36
N GLY A 320 26.75 6.67 -17.42
CA GLY A 320 26.02 7.00 -18.63
C GLY A 320 25.30 5.84 -19.30
N ILE A 321 24.44 6.17 -20.26
CA ILE A 321 23.64 5.20 -21.01
C ILE A 321 24.54 4.34 -21.89
N GLY A 322 24.40 3.03 -21.84
CA GLY A 322 25.16 2.07 -22.65
C GLY A 322 26.49 1.62 -22.02
N ASN A 323 26.98 2.29 -20.98
CA ASN A 323 28.21 1.92 -20.27
C ASN A 323 27.94 1.11 -18.98
N ASN A 324 26.72 0.64 -18.80
CA ASN A 324 26.29 -0.14 -17.66
C ASN A 324 26.93 -1.54 -17.68
N VAL A 325 27.92 -1.78 -16.85
CA VAL A 325 28.60 -3.08 -16.77
C VAL A 325 27.88 -3.99 -15.77
N GLN A 326 27.60 -3.46 -14.58
CA GLN A 326 27.01 -4.26 -13.52
C GLN A 326 25.55 -4.63 -13.83
N THR A 327 24.75 -3.66 -14.23
CA THR A 327 23.31 -3.89 -14.50
C THR A 327 23.06 -4.60 -15.82
N ALA A 328 23.98 -4.55 -16.78
CA ALA A 328 23.85 -5.26 -18.05
C ALA A 328 24.36 -6.70 -18.01
N GLY A 329 25.23 -7.08 -17.04
CA GLY A 329 25.88 -8.40 -17.07
C GLY A 329 25.81 -9.20 -15.76
N TYR A 330 25.88 -8.53 -14.62
CA TYR A 330 26.10 -9.17 -13.33
C TYR A 330 24.94 -9.03 -12.33
N LEU A 331 24.11 -7.99 -12.47
CA LEU A 331 23.01 -7.73 -11.52
C LEU A 331 21.77 -8.55 -11.88
N PRO A 332 21.38 -9.53 -11.05
CA PRO A 332 20.13 -10.27 -11.26
C PRO A 332 18.93 -9.34 -11.16
N GLU A 333 17.83 -9.70 -11.84
CA GLU A 333 16.54 -8.97 -11.76
C GLU A 333 16.66 -7.46 -11.90
N SER A 334 17.58 -7.01 -12.79
CA SER A 334 17.93 -5.59 -12.97
C SER A 334 16.72 -4.71 -13.32
N ILE A 335 15.75 -5.23 -14.10
CA ILE A 335 14.55 -4.49 -14.53
C ILE A 335 13.36 -4.56 -13.55
N THR A 336 13.41 -5.44 -12.57
CA THR A 336 12.35 -5.68 -11.59
C THR A 336 12.73 -5.11 -10.22
N ASP A 337 13.43 -5.90 -9.41
CA ASP A 337 13.70 -5.57 -8.01
C ASP A 337 14.86 -4.57 -7.85
N SER A 338 15.83 -4.60 -8.77
CA SER A 338 17.09 -3.86 -8.68
C SER A 338 17.08 -2.52 -9.40
N MET A 339 15.92 -2.02 -9.80
CA MET A 339 15.80 -0.78 -10.58
C MET A 339 16.47 0.44 -9.87
N PHE A 340 16.49 0.47 -8.54
CA PHE A 340 17.18 1.51 -7.79
C PHE A 340 18.70 1.51 -8.04
N ALA A 341 19.32 0.31 -8.05
CA ALA A 341 20.75 0.16 -8.35
C ALA A 341 21.06 0.49 -9.82
N VAL A 342 20.16 0.14 -10.73
CA VAL A 342 20.25 0.50 -12.15
C VAL A 342 20.30 2.01 -12.34
N ILE A 343 19.41 2.76 -11.70
CA ILE A 343 19.41 4.23 -11.74
C ILE A 343 20.72 4.77 -11.14
N GLY A 344 21.19 4.14 -10.05
CA GLY A 344 22.46 4.50 -9.40
C GLY A 344 23.65 4.35 -10.33
N GLU A 345 23.77 3.23 -11.05
CA GLU A 345 24.86 3.03 -12.03
C GLU A 345 24.73 3.98 -13.22
N THR A 346 23.53 4.10 -13.81
CA THR A 346 23.34 4.82 -15.09
C THR A 346 23.43 6.33 -14.94
N ILE A 347 22.77 6.91 -13.91
CA ILE A 347 22.60 8.37 -13.73
C ILE A 347 23.30 8.86 -12.45
N GLY A 348 23.76 7.96 -11.61
CA GLY A 348 24.51 8.28 -10.40
C GLY A 348 23.65 8.83 -9.26
N PHE A 349 24.30 9.45 -8.30
CA PHE A 349 23.68 10.05 -7.13
C PHE A 349 22.63 11.12 -7.48
N VAL A 350 22.85 11.89 -8.54
CA VAL A 350 21.89 12.90 -9.02
C VAL A 350 20.59 12.22 -9.45
N GLY A 351 20.65 11.12 -10.21
CA GLY A 351 19.48 10.36 -10.63
C GLY A 351 18.70 9.77 -9.45
N ILE A 352 19.40 9.18 -8.49
CA ILE A 352 18.81 8.68 -7.25
C ILE A 352 18.10 9.81 -6.49
N SER A 353 18.75 10.98 -6.35
CA SER A 353 18.20 12.14 -5.63
C SER A 353 16.92 12.65 -6.28
N VAL A 354 16.87 12.72 -7.62
CA VAL A 354 15.67 13.10 -8.38
C VAL A 354 14.53 12.12 -8.14
N VAL A 355 14.79 10.82 -8.18
CA VAL A 355 13.80 9.78 -7.94
C VAL A 355 13.25 9.87 -6.50
N LEU A 356 14.13 10.00 -5.50
CA LEU A 356 13.74 10.16 -4.11
C LEU A 356 12.90 11.42 -3.87
N PHE A 357 13.25 12.54 -4.54
CA PHE A 357 12.47 13.77 -4.48
C PHE A 357 11.05 13.58 -5.02
N PHE A 358 10.87 12.90 -6.15
CA PHE A 358 9.53 12.65 -6.68
C PHE A 358 8.72 11.65 -5.83
N TYR A 359 9.35 10.64 -5.22
CA TYR A 359 8.67 9.80 -4.22
C TYR A 359 8.28 10.60 -2.98
N TYR A 360 9.16 11.43 -2.45
CA TYR A 360 8.82 12.31 -1.33
C TYR A 360 7.66 13.24 -1.68
N MET A 361 7.67 13.85 -2.86
CA MET A 361 6.58 14.71 -3.33
C MET A 361 5.27 13.93 -3.45
N LEU A 362 5.29 12.74 -4.04
CA LEU A 362 4.11 11.87 -4.18
C LEU A 362 3.53 11.48 -2.81
N LEU A 363 4.36 10.94 -1.93
CA LEU A 363 3.95 10.43 -0.62
C LEU A 363 3.47 11.55 0.31
N SER A 364 4.18 12.67 0.36
CA SER A 364 3.79 13.83 1.18
C SER A 364 2.46 14.44 0.72
N ARG A 365 2.19 14.46 -0.59
CA ARG A 365 0.92 14.95 -1.12
C ARG A 365 -0.23 14.00 -0.82
N ILE A 366 -0.04 12.67 -0.95
CA ILE A 366 -1.05 11.68 -0.56
C ILE A 366 -1.37 11.80 0.93
N LEU A 367 -0.37 11.94 1.79
CA LEU A 367 -0.57 12.12 3.23
C LEU A 367 -1.36 13.41 3.53
N LYS A 368 -1.05 14.51 2.84
CA LYS A 368 -1.78 15.76 2.98
C LYS A 368 -3.24 15.64 2.54
N VAL A 369 -3.54 14.88 1.47
CA VAL A 369 -4.90 14.55 1.05
C VAL A 369 -5.63 13.79 2.16
N ALA A 370 -4.95 12.83 2.82
CA ALA A 370 -5.54 12.10 3.94
C ALA A 370 -5.90 13.01 5.12
N ASP A 371 -5.03 13.95 5.48
CA ASP A 371 -5.25 14.91 6.58
C ASP A 371 -6.43 15.87 6.28
N CYS A 372 -6.60 16.26 5.01
CA CYS A 372 -7.68 17.16 4.58
C CYS A 372 -9.00 16.43 4.29
N THR A 373 -9.03 15.10 4.35
CA THR A 373 -10.23 14.30 4.04
C THR A 373 -11.15 14.22 5.25
N LYS A 374 -12.40 14.73 5.12
CA LYS A 374 -13.39 14.75 6.22
C LYS A 374 -14.06 13.41 6.48
N GLU A 375 -14.29 12.60 5.45
CA GLU A 375 -14.93 11.29 5.60
C GLU A 375 -13.91 10.25 6.08
N SER A 376 -14.17 9.66 7.25
CA SER A 376 -13.27 8.68 7.89
C SER A 376 -12.88 7.51 6.97
N TYR A 377 -13.82 7.01 6.16
CA TYR A 377 -13.56 5.90 5.24
C TYR A 377 -12.54 6.24 4.17
N TYR A 378 -12.71 7.38 3.49
CA TYR A 378 -11.76 7.84 2.47
C TYR A 378 -10.42 8.29 3.07
N GLN A 379 -10.43 8.82 4.29
CA GLN A 379 -9.21 9.09 5.05
C GLN A 379 -8.42 7.79 5.26
N MET A 380 -9.08 6.71 5.74
CA MET A 380 -8.42 5.41 5.94
C MET A 380 -7.89 4.82 4.64
N ILE A 381 -8.64 4.90 3.54
CA ILE A 381 -8.16 4.47 2.23
C ILE A 381 -6.90 5.24 1.83
N THR A 382 -6.89 6.57 1.98
CA THR A 382 -5.75 7.40 1.57
C THR A 382 -4.51 7.12 2.41
N ILE A 383 -4.66 6.90 3.73
CA ILE A 383 -3.58 6.45 4.62
C ILE A 383 -3.07 5.06 4.20
N GLY A 384 -3.98 4.16 3.83
CA GLY A 384 -3.59 2.84 3.32
C GLY A 384 -2.78 2.91 2.03
N ILE A 385 -3.18 3.78 1.08
CA ILE A 385 -2.44 4.04 -0.16
C ILE A 385 -1.03 4.59 0.15
N PHE A 386 -0.94 5.57 1.04
CA PHE A 386 0.34 6.10 1.50
C PHE A 386 1.25 5.00 2.05
N ALA A 387 0.75 4.20 2.99
CA ALA A 387 1.52 3.15 3.64
C ALA A 387 1.90 2.01 2.69
N TRP A 388 1.02 1.66 1.74
CA TRP A 388 1.32 0.70 0.68
C TRP A 388 2.52 1.17 -0.15
N LEU A 389 2.44 2.37 -0.74
CA LEU A 389 3.51 2.90 -1.59
C LEU A 389 4.80 3.14 -0.81
N ALA A 390 4.71 3.76 0.38
CA ALA A 390 5.85 4.01 1.24
C ALA A 390 6.54 2.71 1.68
N GLY A 391 5.76 1.69 2.04
CA GLY A 391 6.28 0.38 2.42
C GLY A 391 7.08 -0.27 1.30
N HIS A 392 6.58 -0.24 0.06
CA HIS A 392 7.32 -0.77 -1.09
C HIS A 392 8.62 0.01 -1.33
N VAL A 393 8.56 1.34 -1.34
CA VAL A 393 9.75 2.19 -1.58
C VAL A 393 10.82 1.94 -0.52
N VAL A 394 10.42 1.99 0.76
CA VAL A 394 11.37 1.84 1.88
C VAL A 394 12.00 0.44 1.88
N VAL A 395 11.19 -0.61 1.73
CA VAL A 395 11.72 -1.99 1.79
C VAL A 395 12.59 -2.30 0.56
N ASN A 396 12.22 -1.86 -0.66
CA ASN A 396 13.05 -2.07 -1.84
C ASN A 396 14.39 -1.34 -1.72
N ILE A 397 14.39 -0.06 -1.36
CA ILE A 397 15.64 0.72 -1.21
C ILE A 397 16.51 0.11 -0.11
N ALA A 398 15.93 -0.22 1.05
CA ALA A 398 16.66 -0.84 2.15
C ALA A 398 17.30 -2.17 1.75
N ALA A 399 16.65 -2.97 0.90
CA ALA A 399 17.21 -4.21 0.36
C ALA A 399 18.36 -3.95 -0.62
N MET A 400 18.24 -2.94 -1.49
CA MET A 400 19.28 -2.61 -2.47
C MET A 400 20.55 -2.01 -1.85
N ILE A 401 20.42 -1.33 -0.71
CA ILE A 401 21.58 -0.81 0.04
C ILE A 401 22.06 -1.76 1.14
N GLY A 402 21.55 -3.00 1.17
CA GLY A 402 22.02 -4.05 2.09
C GLY A 402 21.59 -3.88 3.55
N LEU A 403 20.56 -3.09 3.86
CA LEU A 403 20.02 -2.94 5.22
C LEU A 403 19.09 -4.08 5.63
N VAL A 404 18.42 -4.71 4.67
CA VAL A 404 17.53 -5.85 4.89
C VAL A 404 17.79 -6.91 3.81
N PRO A 405 17.50 -8.19 4.08
CA PRO A 405 17.59 -9.25 3.08
C PRO A 405 16.71 -8.95 1.86
N LEU A 406 17.12 -9.44 0.68
CA LEU A 406 16.34 -9.31 -0.54
C LEU A 406 14.98 -9.96 -0.40
N THR A 407 13.94 -9.19 -0.69
CA THR A 407 12.54 -9.59 -0.54
C THR A 407 11.82 -9.82 -1.87
N GLY A 408 12.44 -9.44 -3.00
CA GLY A 408 11.81 -9.56 -4.32
C GLY A 408 10.68 -8.55 -4.57
N ILE A 409 10.72 -7.40 -3.90
CA ILE A 409 9.71 -6.34 -4.06
C ILE A 409 10.14 -5.38 -5.16
N THR A 410 9.24 -5.12 -6.09
CA THR A 410 9.46 -4.11 -7.13
C THR A 410 9.34 -2.69 -6.58
N LEU A 411 10.12 -1.76 -7.13
CA LEU A 411 10.02 -0.34 -6.82
C LEU A 411 8.78 0.26 -7.54
N PRO A 412 7.78 0.78 -6.82
CA PRO A 412 6.52 1.24 -7.42
C PRO A 412 6.73 2.26 -8.53
N LEU A 413 5.99 2.15 -9.64
CA LEU A 413 6.03 3.05 -10.79
C LEU A 413 7.31 3.03 -11.64
N LEU A 414 8.43 2.56 -11.12
CA LEU A 414 9.74 2.54 -11.79
C LEU A 414 10.07 1.17 -12.38
N SER A 415 9.90 0.12 -11.58
CA SER A 415 10.25 -1.24 -11.99
C SER A 415 9.30 -1.81 -13.03
N LYS A 416 9.79 -2.75 -13.86
CA LYS A 416 8.94 -3.58 -14.70
C LYS A 416 8.10 -4.50 -13.82
N GLY A 417 6.80 -4.29 -13.80
CA GLY A 417 5.88 -5.12 -13.03
C GLY A 417 4.47 -4.93 -13.54
N GLY A 418 3.98 -5.84 -14.42
CA GLY A 418 2.69 -5.67 -15.08
C GLY A 418 1.54 -5.41 -14.10
N THR A 419 1.25 -6.38 -13.23
CA THR A 419 0.16 -6.26 -12.24
C THR A 419 0.42 -5.19 -11.19
N SER A 420 1.66 -5.13 -10.68
CA SER A 420 2.03 -4.16 -9.64
C SER A 420 1.87 -2.72 -10.17
N LEU A 421 2.32 -2.43 -11.39
CA LEU A 421 2.17 -1.10 -11.99
C LEU A 421 0.69 -0.74 -12.18
N ILE A 422 -0.14 -1.66 -12.70
CA ILE A 422 -1.56 -1.43 -12.92
C ILE A 422 -2.28 -1.12 -11.60
N LEU A 423 -2.02 -1.91 -10.53
CA LEU A 423 -2.68 -1.70 -9.25
C LEU A 423 -2.13 -0.48 -8.48
N ASN A 424 -0.84 -0.19 -8.58
CA ASN A 424 -0.29 1.07 -8.04
C ASN A 424 -0.92 2.29 -8.72
N MET A 425 -1.13 2.25 -10.03
CA MET A 425 -1.82 3.32 -10.75
C MET A 425 -3.31 3.39 -10.42
N ALA A 426 -3.97 2.23 -10.15
CA ALA A 426 -5.35 2.19 -9.66
C ALA A 426 -5.52 2.92 -8.33
N ILE A 427 -4.66 2.62 -7.33
CA ILE A 427 -4.74 3.27 -6.02
C ILE A 427 -4.34 4.75 -6.07
N ILE A 428 -3.41 5.15 -6.94
CA ILE A 428 -3.08 6.55 -7.19
C ILE A 428 -4.27 7.27 -7.86
N GLY A 429 -4.94 6.64 -8.83
CA GLY A 429 -6.17 7.15 -9.42
C GLY A 429 -7.27 7.39 -8.38
N LEU A 430 -7.37 6.49 -7.41
CA LEU A 430 -8.30 6.62 -6.28
C LEU A 430 -7.88 7.78 -5.35
N ALA A 431 -6.60 7.94 -5.03
CA ALA A 431 -6.09 9.06 -4.24
C ALA A 431 -6.36 10.41 -4.95
N LEU A 432 -6.14 10.48 -6.26
CA LEU A 432 -6.50 11.63 -7.09
C LEU A 432 -7.99 11.92 -7.08
N ASN A 433 -8.84 10.88 -7.10
CA ASN A 433 -10.28 11.01 -7.01
C ASN A 433 -10.69 11.58 -5.64
N ILE A 434 -10.17 11.04 -4.55
CA ILE A 434 -10.42 11.52 -3.20
C ILE A 434 -9.97 12.99 -3.06
N SER A 435 -8.84 13.37 -3.66
CA SER A 435 -8.33 14.76 -3.62
C SER A 435 -9.30 15.78 -4.21
N GLN A 436 -10.22 15.37 -5.10
CA GLN A 436 -11.24 16.26 -5.67
C GLN A 436 -12.32 16.68 -4.65
N TYR A 437 -12.48 15.92 -3.57
CA TYR A 437 -13.49 16.13 -2.54
C TYR A 437 -12.91 16.72 -1.25
N THR A 438 -11.59 16.93 -1.18
CA THR A 438 -10.93 17.66 -0.09
C THR A 438 -11.13 19.17 -0.28
N MET A 439 -11.26 19.94 0.81
CA MET A 439 -11.39 21.39 0.70
C MET A 439 -10.08 22.01 0.23
N ARG A 440 -10.13 22.77 -0.87
CA ARG A 440 -8.97 23.46 -1.46
C ARG A 440 -8.38 24.53 -0.52
N ALA A 441 -9.22 25.14 0.34
CA ALA A 441 -8.78 26.06 1.37
C ALA A 441 -7.81 25.41 2.37
N ASP A 442 -8.13 24.18 2.80
CA ASP A 442 -7.31 23.45 3.77
C ASP A 442 -5.94 23.03 3.19
N LEU A 443 -5.87 22.86 1.85
CA LEU A 443 -4.62 22.56 1.14
C LEU A 443 -3.71 23.79 0.98
N THR A 444 -4.30 24.99 0.84
CA THR A 444 -3.56 26.26 0.70
C THR A 444 -3.14 26.85 2.03
N ASP A 445 -3.97 26.74 3.07
CA ASP A 445 -3.66 27.27 4.41
C ASP A 445 -2.59 26.47 5.15
N ALA A 446 -2.47 25.16 4.86
CA ALA A 446 -1.38 24.34 5.36
C ALA A 446 -0.02 24.63 4.66
N GLU A 447 -0.03 25.25 3.47
CA GLU A 447 1.18 25.69 2.77
C GLU A 447 1.68 27.07 3.24
N ARG A 448 0.84 27.85 3.96
CA ARG A 448 1.17 29.18 4.48
C ARG A 448 1.68 29.16 5.94
N LYS A 449 1.65 27.99 6.59
CA LYS A 449 2.22 27.77 7.93
C LYS A 449 3.48 26.90 7.82
#